data_5f6145d3142c70b0ad5421347ac65604
#
_entry.id   5f6145d3142c70b0ad5421347ac65604
#
_cell.length_a   1.000
_cell.length_b   1.000
_cell.length_c   1.000
_cell.angle_alpha   90.00
_cell.angle_beta   90.00
_cell.angle_gamma   90.00
#
_symmetry.space_group_name_H-M   'P 1'
#
loop_
_entity.id
_entity.type
_entity.pdbx_description
1 polymer ?
#
loop_
_entity_poly.entity_id
_entity_poly.type
_entity_poly.pdbx_seq_one_letter_code
_entity_poly.pdbx_strand_id
1 'polypeptide(L)'
;MMFRRLNNKGRNLYVGARFGYSDGETDSYSESRTEFFELDSVSDIARYTNRTSDSRNWSVSASYTEPVFKNHFLQFRYEFSHRKQLAQSLVYDSINVYPYPEYLERGYDNNLSTRVENFYDTHTANISLRGIHPKMMYSAGVGLTPQASLSETTIG
;
A
#
# COMPACT_ATOMS: atom_id res chain seq x y z
N MET A 1 11.95 0.43 -19.24
CA MET A 1 13.15 1.16 -18.81
C MET A 1 13.84 1.68 -20.06
N MET A 2 13.94 2.98 -20.18
CA MET A 2 14.55 3.61 -21.35
C MET A 2 15.69 4.51 -20.87
N PHE A 3 16.89 4.26 -21.40
CA PHE A 3 18.07 5.09 -21.17
C PHE A 3 18.51 5.69 -22.50
N ARG A 4 18.65 7.00 -22.55
CA ARG A 4 19.12 7.70 -23.73
C ARG A 4 20.26 8.64 -23.37
N ARG A 5 21.42 8.41 -23.98
CA ARG A 5 22.55 9.31 -23.94
C ARG A 5 22.33 10.41 -25.00
N LEU A 6 22.19 11.66 -24.56
CA LEU A 6 21.85 12.78 -25.45
C LEU A 6 23.07 13.37 -26.18
N ASN A 7 24.25 13.23 -25.61
CA ASN A 7 25.50 13.65 -26.25
C ASN A 7 26.75 13.01 -25.63
N ASN A 8 27.90 13.20 -26.25
CA ASN A 8 29.18 12.70 -25.77
C ASN A 8 29.76 13.49 -24.57
N LYS A 9 29.12 14.57 -24.13
CA LYS A 9 29.58 15.44 -23.03
C LYS A 9 29.02 15.06 -21.67
N GLY A 10 28.32 13.92 -21.54
CA GLY A 10 27.79 13.45 -20.26
C GLY A 10 26.33 13.80 -19.97
N ARG A 11 25.61 14.37 -20.94
CA ARG A 11 24.17 14.63 -20.85
C ARG A 11 23.40 13.33 -21.01
N ASN A 12 22.65 12.96 -19.99
CA ASN A 12 21.91 11.70 -19.98
C ASN A 12 20.46 11.94 -19.54
N LEU A 13 19.56 11.23 -20.17
CA LEU A 13 18.16 11.15 -19.77
C LEU A 13 17.81 9.70 -19.49
N TYR A 14 17.26 9.46 -18.31
CA TYR A 14 16.73 8.17 -17.88
C TYR A 14 15.24 8.31 -17.60
N VAL A 15 14.44 7.41 -18.15
CA VAL A 15 13.01 7.30 -17.85
C VAL A 15 12.68 5.85 -17.53
N GLY A 16 12.04 5.63 -16.41
CA GLY A 16 11.64 4.30 -15.95
C GLY A 16 10.20 4.31 -15.47
N ALA A 17 9.52 3.20 -15.69
CA ALA A 17 8.21 2.92 -15.13
C ALA A 17 8.23 1.56 -14.43
N ARG A 18 7.54 1.47 -13.30
CA ARG A 18 7.40 0.24 -12.52
C ARG A 18 5.94 0.04 -12.17
N PHE A 19 5.49 -1.18 -12.29
CA PHE A 19 4.15 -1.60 -11.91
C PHE A 19 4.25 -2.81 -10.98
N GLY A 20 3.45 -2.81 -9.90
CA GLY A 20 3.33 -3.91 -8.97
C GLY A 20 1.88 -4.19 -8.65
N TYR A 21 1.54 -5.46 -8.56
CA TYR A 21 0.24 -5.94 -8.15
C TYR A 21 0.42 -7.04 -7.11
N SER A 22 -0.37 -7.01 -6.07
CA SER A 22 -0.41 -8.05 -5.04
C SER A 22 -1.83 -8.22 -4.55
N ASP A 23 -2.29 -9.44 -4.50
CA ASP A 23 -3.55 -9.84 -3.93
C ASP A 23 -3.35 -10.93 -2.87
N GLY A 24 -4.25 -10.98 -1.93
CA GLY A 24 -4.23 -11.98 -0.87
C GLY A 24 -5.62 -12.22 -0.33
N GLU A 25 -5.90 -13.47 0.00
CA GLU A 25 -7.12 -13.89 0.64
C GLU A 25 -6.79 -14.72 1.88
N THR A 26 -7.47 -14.45 2.96
CA THR A 26 -7.30 -15.17 4.23
C THR A 26 -8.66 -15.47 4.82
N ASP A 27 -8.88 -16.75 5.08
CA ASP A 27 -10.06 -17.24 5.76
C ASP A 27 -9.72 -17.58 7.20
N SER A 28 -10.56 -17.18 8.12
CA SER A 28 -10.46 -17.54 9.52
C SER A 28 -11.80 -18.03 10.07
N TYR A 29 -11.72 -19.03 10.90
CA TYR A 29 -12.86 -19.62 11.57
C TYR A 29 -12.62 -19.59 13.07
N SER A 30 -13.61 -19.11 13.83
CA SER A 30 -13.55 -19.12 15.29
C SER A 30 -14.86 -19.59 15.88
N GLU A 31 -14.76 -20.37 16.94
CA GLU A 31 -15.89 -20.82 17.75
C GLU A 31 -15.73 -20.30 19.17
N SER A 32 -16.83 -19.85 19.75
CA SER A 32 -16.90 -19.40 21.11
C SER A 32 -18.11 -20.01 21.79
N ARG A 33 -17.89 -20.61 22.94
CA ARG A 33 -18.94 -21.18 23.76
C ARG A 33 -19.00 -20.43 25.09
N THR A 34 -20.18 -19.91 25.42
CA THR A 34 -20.42 -19.21 26.68
C THR A 34 -21.51 -19.94 27.46
N GLU A 35 -21.19 -20.32 28.69
CA GLU A 35 -22.12 -20.96 29.62
C GLU A 35 -22.58 -19.95 30.67
N PHE A 36 -23.90 -19.79 30.78
CA PHE A 36 -24.51 -18.91 31.78
C PHE A 36 -25.06 -19.78 32.92
N PHE A 37 -24.33 -19.90 34.02
CA PHE A 37 -24.69 -20.77 35.11
C PHE A 37 -25.94 -20.32 35.87
N GLU A 38 -26.21 -18.98 35.92
CA GLU A 38 -27.39 -18.43 36.57
C GLU A 38 -28.67 -18.65 35.78
N LEU A 39 -28.58 -18.79 34.47
CA LEU A 39 -29.72 -18.93 33.55
C LEU A 39 -29.86 -20.33 32.95
N ASP A 40 -28.99 -21.29 33.36
CA ASP A 40 -28.90 -22.63 32.76
C ASP A 40 -28.93 -22.63 31.23
N SER A 41 -28.28 -21.63 30.59
CA SER A 41 -28.23 -21.47 29.15
C SER A 41 -26.80 -21.54 28.65
N VAL A 42 -26.64 -22.03 27.41
CA VAL A 42 -25.37 -22.12 26.72
C VAL A 42 -25.51 -21.41 25.37
N SER A 43 -24.57 -20.53 25.07
CA SER A 43 -24.49 -19.83 23.80
C SER A 43 -23.24 -20.29 23.04
N ASP A 44 -23.43 -20.84 21.87
CA ASP A 44 -22.35 -21.19 20.93
C ASP A 44 -22.37 -20.20 19.77
N ILE A 45 -21.25 -19.54 19.53
CA ILE A 45 -21.08 -18.60 18.45
C ILE A 45 -19.96 -19.14 17.55
N ALA A 46 -20.30 -19.39 16.29
CA ALA A 46 -19.34 -19.72 15.25
C ALA A 46 -19.21 -18.55 14.28
N ARG A 47 -17.99 -18.09 14.07
CA ARG A 47 -17.70 -16.94 13.20
C ARG A 47 -16.74 -17.35 12.10
N TYR A 48 -17.13 -17.08 10.88
CA TYR A 48 -16.30 -17.19 9.71
C TYR A 48 -15.96 -15.79 9.19
N THR A 49 -14.69 -15.51 9.02
CA THR A 49 -14.21 -14.23 8.49
C THR A 49 -13.39 -14.49 7.24
N ASN A 50 -13.81 -13.88 6.13
CA ASN A 50 -13.06 -13.83 4.89
C ASN A 50 -12.42 -12.44 4.77
N ARG A 51 -11.12 -12.39 4.61
CA ARG A 51 -10.35 -11.16 4.40
C ARG A 51 -9.69 -11.20 3.05
N THR A 52 -10.00 -10.22 2.23
CA THR A 52 -9.34 -10.01 0.95
C THR A 52 -8.55 -8.71 0.97
N SER A 53 -7.37 -8.76 0.41
CA SER A 53 -6.51 -7.58 0.23
C SER A 53 -6.04 -7.51 -1.21
N ASP A 54 -6.12 -6.33 -1.80
CA ASP A 54 -5.65 -6.02 -3.14
C ASP A 54 -4.76 -4.77 -3.04
N SER A 55 -3.58 -4.85 -3.58
CA SER A 55 -2.64 -3.74 -3.61
C SER A 55 -2.12 -3.54 -5.03
N ARG A 56 -2.29 -2.34 -5.54
CA ARG A 56 -1.80 -1.93 -6.84
C ARG A 56 -0.91 -0.72 -6.67
N ASN A 57 0.28 -0.79 -7.20
CA ASN A 57 1.21 0.31 -7.18
C ASN A 57 1.85 0.49 -8.55
N TRP A 58 2.03 1.72 -8.94
CA TRP A 58 2.79 2.08 -10.12
C TRP A 58 3.62 3.32 -9.85
N SER A 59 4.75 3.40 -10.49
CA SER A 59 5.64 4.54 -10.35
C SER A 59 6.29 4.88 -11.69
N VAL A 60 6.50 6.17 -11.88
CA VAL A 60 7.23 6.71 -13.03
C VAL A 60 8.38 7.54 -12.50
N SER A 61 9.57 7.31 -13.01
CA SER A 61 10.77 8.03 -12.63
C SER A 61 11.46 8.61 -13.84
N ALA A 62 11.95 9.83 -13.70
CA ALA A 62 12.77 10.50 -14.70
C ALA A 62 14.01 11.07 -14.03
N SER A 63 15.15 10.91 -14.66
CA SER A 63 16.42 11.46 -14.21
C SER A 63 17.13 12.11 -15.37
N TYR A 64 17.54 13.36 -15.19
CA TYR A 64 18.26 14.14 -16.16
C TYR A 64 19.58 14.62 -15.58
N THR A 65 20.66 14.40 -16.32
CA THR A 65 22.00 14.85 -15.94
C THR A 65 22.50 15.85 -16.97
N GLU A 66 22.84 17.03 -16.50
CA GLU A 66 23.41 18.13 -17.29
C GLU A 66 24.81 18.48 -16.81
N PRO A 67 25.83 18.45 -17.69
CA PRO A 67 27.14 19.01 -17.35
C PRO A 67 27.05 20.54 -17.34
N VAL A 68 27.30 21.16 -16.16
CA VAL A 68 27.20 22.63 -15.99
C VAL A 68 28.53 23.34 -16.04
N PHE A 69 29.59 22.71 -15.51
CA PHE A 69 30.95 23.21 -15.54
C PHE A 69 31.93 22.09 -15.85
N LYS A 70 33.20 22.44 -16.05
CA LYS A 70 34.24 21.43 -16.17
C LYS A 70 34.28 20.54 -14.92
N ASN A 71 34.09 19.24 -15.10
CA ASN A 71 34.03 18.23 -14.04
C ASN A 71 32.86 18.38 -13.04
N HIS A 72 31.82 19.12 -13.40
CA HIS A 72 30.61 19.29 -12.59
C HIS A 72 29.37 18.84 -13.35
N PHE A 73 28.52 18.10 -12.66
CA PHE A 73 27.26 17.57 -13.22
C PHE A 73 26.11 17.95 -12.31
N LEU A 74 25.07 18.51 -12.88
CA LEU A 74 23.80 18.78 -12.22
C LEU A 74 22.82 17.65 -12.58
N GLN A 75 22.27 17.00 -11.58
CA GLN A 75 21.32 15.91 -11.75
C GLN A 75 19.96 16.29 -11.18
N PHE A 76 18.94 16.14 -12.00
CA PHE A 76 17.54 16.23 -11.59
C PHE A 76 16.94 14.84 -11.58
N ARG A 77 16.26 14.50 -10.50
CA ARG A 77 15.51 13.26 -10.39
C ARG A 77 14.09 13.59 -9.92
N TYR A 78 13.13 13.05 -10.63
CA TYR A 78 11.72 13.13 -10.26
C TYR A 78 11.12 11.73 -10.30
N GLU A 79 10.37 11.37 -9.25
CA GLU A 79 9.64 10.13 -9.17
C GLU A 79 8.23 10.41 -8.68
N PHE A 80 7.25 9.91 -9.39
CA PHE A 80 5.86 9.86 -8.97
C PHE A 80 5.47 8.41 -8.71
N SER A 81 4.88 8.15 -7.54
CA SER A 81 4.35 6.84 -7.20
C SER A 81 2.91 6.94 -6.73
N HIS A 82 2.08 6.06 -7.24
CA HIS A 82 0.69 5.89 -6.86
C HIS A 82 0.50 4.49 -6.29
N ARG A 83 -0.10 4.40 -5.11
CA ARG A 83 -0.42 3.14 -4.46
C ARG A 83 -1.88 3.13 -4.03
N LYS A 84 -2.60 2.11 -4.47
CA LYS A 84 -3.96 1.82 -4.03
C LYS A 84 -3.93 0.53 -3.22
N GLN A 85 -4.50 0.57 -2.01
CA GLN A 85 -4.74 -0.61 -1.18
C GLN A 85 -6.23 -0.75 -0.92
N LEU A 86 -6.74 -1.95 -1.16
CA LEU A 86 -8.09 -2.35 -0.81
C LEU A 86 -7.99 -3.47 0.22
N ALA A 87 -8.62 -3.31 1.36
CA ALA A 87 -8.80 -4.35 2.36
C ALA A 87 -10.28 -4.53 2.65
N GLN A 88 -10.77 -5.75 2.50
CA GLN A 88 -12.16 -6.09 2.75
C GLN A 88 -12.22 -7.25 3.74
N SER A 89 -13.07 -7.13 4.74
CA SER A 89 -13.35 -8.15 5.72
C SER A 89 -14.83 -8.45 5.73
N LEU A 90 -15.20 -9.66 5.36
CA LEU A 90 -16.57 -10.17 5.39
C LEU A 90 -16.73 -11.11 6.57
N VAL A 91 -17.72 -10.88 7.40
CA VAL A 91 -17.99 -11.66 8.61
C VAL A 91 -19.34 -12.34 8.51
N TYR A 92 -19.34 -13.64 8.78
CA TYR A 92 -20.53 -14.47 8.81
C TYR A 92 -20.65 -15.12 10.19
N ASP A 93 -21.73 -14.86 10.90
CA ASP A 93 -21.98 -15.40 12.23
C ASP A 93 -23.08 -16.45 12.21
N SER A 94 -22.89 -17.52 13.00
CA SER A 94 -23.89 -18.52 13.34
C SER A 94 -24.00 -18.59 14.85
N ILE A 95 -25.19 -18.36 15.39
CA ILE A 95 -25.46 -18.34 16.83
C ILE A 95 -26.41 -19.47 17.20
N ASN A 96 -26.03 -20.24 18.20
CA ASN A 96 -26.84 -21.33 18.72
C ASN A 96 -27.03 -21.15 20.24
N VAL A 97 -28.27 -21.11 20.70
CA VAL A 97 -28.62 -20.89 22.11
C VAL A 97 -29.41 -22.08 22.67
N TYR A 98 -28.96 -22.64 23.77
CA TYR A 98 -29.61 -23.74 24.49
C TYR A 98 -30.24 -23.22 25.80
N PRO A 99 -31.32 -23.76 26.33
CA PRO A 99 -32.03 -25.01 25.96
C PRO A 99 -33.07 -24.86 24.84
N TYR A 100 -33.28 -23.67 24.33
CA TYR A 100 -34.14 -23.42 23.20
C TYR A 100 -33.28 -23.10 21.96
N PRO A 101 -32.96 -24.13 21.14
CA PRO A 101 -32.12 -23.93 19.98
C PRO A 101 -32.88 -23.07 18.95
N GLU A 102 -32.68 -21.78 18.96
CA GLU A 102 -32.94 -20.96 17.79
C GLU A 102 -31.74 -21.09 16.87
N TYR A 103 -31.92 -21.88 15.84
CA TYR A 103 -30.89 -22.00 14.81
C TYR A 103 -30.98 -20.78 13.91
N LEU A 104 -30.10 -19.81 14.12
CA LEU A 104 -29.87 -18.72 13.18
C LEU A 104 -28.91 -19.23 12.12
N GLU A 105 -29.41 -19.29 10.88
CA GLU A 105 -28.55 -19.63 9.76
C GLU A 105 -27.38 -18.66 9.67
N ARG A 106 -26.25 -19.18 9.20
CA ARG A 106 -25.04 -18.38 8.96
C ARG A 106 -25.35 -17.23 8.03
N GLY A 107 -25.36 -16.01 8.52
CA GLY A 107 -25.72 -14.79 7.81
C GLY A 107 -24.55 -13.80 7.75
N TYR A 108 -24.61 -12.94 6.76
CA TYR A 108 -23.70 -11.83 6.62
C TYR A 108 -23.95 -10.79 7.73
N ASP A 109 -22.93 -10.48 8.51
CA ASP A 109 -23.01 -9.44 9.54
C ASP A 109 -22.49 -8.11 9.01
N ASN A 110 -23.40 -7.21 8.68
CA ASN A 110 -23.09 -5.88 8.18
C ASN A 110 -22.33 -5.01 9.19
N ASN A 111 -22.53 -5.22 10.47
CA ASN A 111 -21.88 -4.39 11.51
C ASN A 111 -20.41 -4.74 11.70
N LEU A 112 -20.04 -5.99 11.43
CA LEU A 112 -18.68 -6.51 11.57
C LEU A 112 -17.92 -6.55 10.24
N SER A 113 -18.62 -6.40 9.12
CA SER A 113 -18.02 -6.39 7.79
C SER A 113 -17.53 -4.99 7.43
N THR A 114 -16.29 -4.89 6.98
CA THR A 114 -15.65 -3.62 6.65
C THR A 114 -14.93 -3.67 5.31
N ARG A 115 -14.94 -2.55 4.62
CA ARG A 115 -14.15 -2.32 3.42
C ARG A 115 -13.37 -1.02 3.58
N VAL A 116 -12.07 -1.09 3.40
CA VAL A 116 -11.18 0.06 3.51
C VAL A 116 -10.41 0.21 2.21
N GLU A 117 -10.47 1.39 1.62
CA GLU A 117 -9.67 1.77 0.45
C GLU A 117 -8.69 2.88 0.85
N ASN A 118 -7.43 2.67 0.58
CA ASN A 118 -6.37 3.65 0.83
C ASN A 118 -5.68 4.01 -0.47
N PHE A 119 -5.50 5.30 -0.69
CA PHE A 119 -4.78 5.85 -1.82
C PHE A 119 -3.59 6.66 -1.32
N TYR A 120 -2.43 6.41 -1.90
CA TYR A 120 -1.20 7.12 -1.58
C TYR A 120 -0.57 7.67 -2.86
N ASP A 121 -0.37 8.96 -2.90
CA ASP A 121 0.34 9.65 -3.96
C ASP A 121 1.61 10.27 -3.38
N THR A 122 2.74 9.90 -3.92
CA THR A 122 4.04 10.39 -3.47
C THR A 122 4.80 11.00 -4.63
N HIS A 123 5.23 12.23 -4.45
CA HIS A 123 6.12 12.93 -5.37
C HIS A 123 7.50 13.04 -4.73
N THR A 124 8.52 12.65 -5.43
CA THR A 124 9.90 12.79 -4.97
C THR A 124 10.67 13.59 -6.02
N ALA A 125 11.18 14.74 -5.62
CA ALA A 125 12.03 15.57 -6.46
C ALA A 125 13.38 15.80 -5.79
N ASN A 126 14.45 15.49 -6.49
CA ASN A 126 15.81 15.66 -6.01
C ASN A 126 16.62 16.45 -7.03
N ILE A 127 17.41 17.40 -6.53
CA ILE A 127 18.41 18.14 -7.30
C ILE A 127 19.75 17.93 -6.61
N SER A 128 20.73 17.42 -7.34
CA SER A 128 22.06 17.20 -6.81
C SER A 128 23.12 17.76 -7.75
N LEU A 129 24.15 18.34 -7.18
CA LEU A 129 25.34 18.78 -7.86
C LEU A 129 26.50 17.83 -7.49
N ARG A 130 27.13 17.28 -8.50
CA ARG A 130 28.29 16.39 -8.33
C ARG A 130 29.52 16.98 -9.01
N GLY A 131 30.59 17.13 -8.26
CA GLY A 131 31.89 17.53 -8.76
C GLY A 131 32.86 16.37 -8.76
N ILE A 132 33.58 16.17 -9.86
CA ILE A 132 34.61 15.16 -10.02
C ILE A 132 35.93 15.89 -10.28
N HIS A 133 36.83 15.87 -9.29
CA HIS A 133 38.18 16.41 -9.39
C HIS A 133 39.20 15.27 -9.26
N PRO A 134 40.37 15.34 -9.91
CA PRO A 134 41.39 14.28 -9.80
C PRO A 134 41.80 13.91 -8.37
N LYS A 135 41.69 14.84 -7.43
CA LYS A 135 42.04 14.65 -6.04
C LYS A 135 40.87 14.51 -5.07
N MET A 136 39.63 14.83 -5.53
CA MET A 136 38.45 14.86 -4.66
C MET A 136 37.18 14.74 -5.46
N MET A 137 36.23 13.94 -4.94
CA MET A 137 34.86 13.90 -5.42
C MET A 137 33.95 14.44 -4.32
N TYR A 138 33.00 15.30 -4.70
CA TYR A 138 31.98 15.80 -3.78
C TYR A 138 30.61 15.82 -4.43
N SER A 139 29.58 15.69 -3.61
CA SER A 139 28.19 15.82 -4.04
C SER A 139 27.39 16.56 -2.98
N ALA A 140 26.52 17.43 -3.42
CA ALA A 140 25.56 18.10 -2.56
C ALA A 140 24.18 18.05 -3.25
N GLY A 141 23.12 17.83 -2.48
CA GLY A 141 21.79 17.72 -3.03
C GLY A 141 20.70 18.14 -2.06
N VAL A 142 19.56 18.52 -2.61
CA VAL A 142 18.34 18.85 -1.88
C VAL A 142 17.19 18.03 -2.47
N GLY A 143 16.40 17.44 -1.61
CA GLY A 143 15.24 16.63 -1.99
C GLY A 143 13.97 17.08 -1.28
N LEU A 144 12.84 16.97 -1.98
CA LEU A 144 11.50 17.19 -1.46
C LEU A 144 10.65 15.95 -1.76
N THR A 145 9.91 15.50 -0.75
CA THR A 145 9.04 14.31 -0.87
C THR A 145 7.64 14.63 -0.33
N PRO A 146 6.82 15.43 -1.03
CA PRO A 146 5.44 15.64 -0.66
C PRO A 146 4.63 14.35 -0.86
N GLN A 147 3.80 14.02 0.12
CA GLN A 147 2.96 12.85 0.14
C GLN A 147 1.52 13.24 0.44
N ALA A 148 0.59 12.73 -0.34
CA ALA A 148 -0.85 12.83 -0.11
C ALA A 148 -1.43 11.45 0.13
N SER A 149 -2.32 11.33 1.12
CA SER A 149 -3.03 10.09 1.41
C SER A 149 -4.52 10.34 1.58
N LEU A 150 -5.32 9.42 1.04
CA LEU A 150 -6.78 9.40 1.21
C LEU A 150 -7.19 8.01 1.69
N SER A 151 -8.00 7.95 2.73
CA SER A 151 -8.54 6.71 3.26
C SER A 151 -10.06 6.77 3.28
N GLU A 152 -10.70 5.78 2.67
CA GLU A 152 -12.14 5.61 2.68
C GLU A 152 -12.49 4.30 3.39
N THR A 153 -13.41 4.37 4.35
CA THR A 153 -13.88 3.21 5.10
C THR A 153 -15.38 3.06 4.93
N THR A 154 -15.81 1.89 4.50
CA THR A 154 -17.23 1.54 4.39
C THR A 154 -17.54 0.38 5.33
N ILE A 155 -18.59 0.52 6.16
CA ILE A 155 -19.10 -0.51 7.06
C ILE A 155 -20.43 -1.01 6.52
N GLY A 156 -20.55 -2.32 6.37
CA GLY A 156 -21.80 -2.94 5.94
C GLY A 156 -21.72 -3.78 4.68
#